data_cbd04092d9cd6fcf6471b25c2e899c4d
#
_entry.id   cbd04092d9cd6fcf6471b25c2e899c4d
#
_cell.length_a   1.000
_cell.length_b   1.000
_cell.length_c   1.000
_cell.angle_alpha   90.00
_cell.angle_beta   90.00
_cell.angle_gamma   90.00
#
_symmetry.space_group_name_H-M   'P 1'
#
loop_
_entity.id
_entity.type
_entity.pdbx_description
1 polymer ?
#
loop_
_entity_poly.entity_id
_entity_poly.type
_entity_poly.pdbx_seq_one_letter_code
_entity_poly.pdbx_strand_id
1 'polypeptide(L)'
;MCGNGIRCVGKYVYEHGLTRKTTLTIETGSGNRVIHLQTGENPNEICQVTVEMGTPEFRAAQIPVVSLGEYVLEHKITVCGENYTMTCLSMGNPHAVIPVEDVEKISIAKTGSAFEHLSCFPDRINTEFIQILDQHTIKMRVWERGSGETLSCGTGACAAAVAAMLSGCVSEGETAVELRGGRLFVTWDRTKNKVLLTGPAETVFEGTLAE
;
A
#
# COMPACT_ATOMS: atom_id res chain seq x y z
N MET A 1 1.09 -10.91 2.86
CA MET A 1 -0.33 -10.70 3.22
C MET A 1 -0.94 -9.73 2.22
N CYS A 2 -2.19 -9.94 1.81
CA CYS A 2 -2.90 -9.06 0.88
C CYS A 2 -3.86 -8.13 1.65
N GLY A 3 -3.60 -6.81 1.63
CA GLY A 3 -4.40 -5.82 2.35
C GLY A 3 -5.86 -5.77 1.87
N ASN A 4 -6.11 -5.97 0.57
CA ASN A 4 -7.46 -6.04 0.02
C ASN A 4 -8.17 -7.32 0.47
N GLY A 5 -7.52 -8.48 0.32
CA GLY A 5 -8.10 -9.78 0.67
C GLY A 5 -8.49 -9.89 2.15
N ILE A 6 -7.65 -9.38 3.08
CA ILE A 6 -7.95 -9.46 4.51
C ILE A 6 -9.17 -8.60 4.89
N ARG A 7 -9.39 -7.45 4.21
CA ARG A 7 -10.60 -6.64 4.42
C ARG A 7 -11.85 -7.39 3.96
N CYS A 8 -11.79 -8.05 2.80
CA CYS A 8 -12.89 -8.90 2.31
C CYS A 8 -13.19 -10.06 3.25
N VAL A 9 -12.16 -10.73 3.81
CA VAL A 9 -12.36 -11.79 4.82
C VAL A 9 -13.07 -11.22 6.05
N GLY A 10 -12.64 -10.07 6.56
CA GLY A 10 -13.26 -9.42 7.71
C GLY A 10 -14.76 -9.15 7.51
N LYS A 11 -15.11 -8.52 6.37
CA LYS A 11 -16.50 -8.26 5.98
C LYS A 11 -17.28 -9.57 5.88
N TYR A 12 -16.77 -10.54 5.14
CA TYR A 12 -17.44 -11.82 4.90
C TYR A 12 -17.81 -12.55 6.21
N VAL A 13 -16.83 -12.73 7.11
CA VAL A 13 -17.08 -13.50 8.35
C VAL A 13 -18.08 -12.80 9.28
N TYR A 14 -18.12 -11.47 9.25
CA TYR A 14 -19.07 -10.71 10.05
C TYR A 14 -20.48 -10.77 9.45
N GLU A 15 -20.65 -10.46 8.18
CA GLU A 15 -21.95 -10.38 7.51
C GLU A 15 -22.63 -11.74 7.37
N HIS A 16 -21.84 -12.83 7.25
CA HIS A 16 -22.35 -14.19 7.24
C HIS A 16 -22.56 -14.78 8.64
N GLY A 17 -22.41 -13.98 9.70
CA GLY A 17 -22.70 -14.39 11.07
C GLY A 17 -21.72 -15.37 11.69
N LEU A 18 -20.55 -15.58 11.09
CA LEU A 18 -19.49 -16.42 11.65
C LEU A 18 -18.87 -15.80 12.91
N THR A 19 -18.98 -14.49 13.05
CA THR A 19 -18.61 -13.74 14.25
C THR A 19 -19.46 -12.47 14.38
N ARG A 20 -19.57 -11.95 15.61
CA ARG A 20 -20.15 -10.62 15.91
C ARG A 20 -19.13 -9.66 16.50
N LYS A 21 -17.86 -10.08 16.57
CA LYS A 21 -16.77 -9.21 17.02
C LYS A 21 -16.41 -8.23 15.91
N THR A 22 -16.18 -6.98 16.28
CA THR A 22 -15.71 -5.92 15.37
C THR A 22 -14.20 -5.77 15.37
N THR A 23 -13.49 -6.45 16.27
CA THR A 23 -12.04 -6.56 16.25
C THR A 23 -11.68 -8.04 16.11
N LEU A 24 -10.96 -8.36 15.04
CA LEU A 24 -10.58 -9.73 14.71
C LEU A 24 -9.07 -9.85 14.60
N THR A 25 -8.55 -11.00 15.00
CA THR A 25 -7.18 -11.40 14.69
C THR A 25 -7.25 -12.49 13.64
N ILE A 26 -6.67 -12.21 12.46
CA ILE A 26 -6.63 -13.12 11.33
C ILE A 26 -5.23 -13.71 11.21
N GLU A 27 -5.12 -15.02 11.20
CA GLU A 27 -3.87 -15.73 10.90
C GLU A 27 -3.59 -15.66 9.40
N THR A 28 -2.39 -15.25 9.03
CA THR A 28 -1.95 -15.15 7.63
C THR A 28 -0.58 -15.79 7.46
N GLY A 29 -0.19 -16.10 6.24
CA GLY A 29 1.15 -16.64 5.92
C GLY A 29 2.31 -15.71 6.33
N SER A 30 2.04 -14.44 6.67
CA SER A 30 3.01 -13.46 7.19
C SER A 30 2.76 -13.08 8.66
N GLY A 31 2.12 -13.99 9.43
CA GLY A 31 1.78 -13.81 10.83
C GLY A 31 0.38 -13.24 11.07
N ASN A 32 0.04 -13.09 12.34
CA ASN A 32 -1.26 -12.59 12.74
C ASN A 32 -1.42 -11.10 12.40
N ARG A 33 -2.63 -10.74 11.93
CA ARG A 33 -3.02 -9.36 11.65
C ARG A 33 -4.30 -9.02 12.40
N VAL A 34 -4.30 -7.87 13.05
CA VAL A 34 -5.50 -7.33 13.69
C VAL A 34 -6.24 -6.47 12.66
N ILE A 35 -7.55 -6.66 12.60
CA ILE A 35 -8.44 -5.85 11.79
C ILE A 35 -9.59 -5.31 12.64
N HIS A 36 -10.04 -4.10 12.30
CA HIS A 36 -11.16 -3.43 12.96
C HIS A 36 -12.26 -3.20 11.94
N LEU A 37 -13.43 -3.75 12.19
CA LEU A 37 -14.60 -3.65 11.33
C LEU A 37 -15.46 -2.47 11.77
N GLN A 38 -15.89 -1.66 10.82
CA GLN A 38 -16.78 -0.54 11.06
C GLN A 38 -18.10 -0.79 10.32
N THR A 39 -19.20 -0.83 11.07
CA THR A 39 -20.54 -0.91 10.51
C THR A 39 -21.02 0.43 9.99
N GLY A 40 -21.87 0.42 8.97
CA GLY A 40 -22.58 1.60 8.48
C GLY A 40 -23.86 1.88 9.28
N GLU A 41 -24.85 2.47 8.61
CA GLU A 41 -26.19 2.70 9.16
C GLU A 41 -26.88 1.36 9.49
N ASN A 42 -26.66 0.35 8.66
CA ASN A 42 -27.08 -1.02 8.93
C ASN A 42 -26.01 -1.71 9.81
N PRO A 43 -26.32 -2.09 11.08
CA PRO A 43 -25.36 -2.72 11.97
C PRO A 43 -24.92 -4.12 11.54
N ASN A 44 -25.56 -4.72 10.54
CA ASN A 44 -25.18 -6.01 9.96
C ASN A 44 -24.26 -5.88 8.75
N GLU A 45 -23.98 -4.68 8.27
CA GLU A 45 -23.15 -4.41 7.11
C GLU A 45 -21.85 -3.70 7.51
N ILE A 46 -20.74 -4.17 6.97
CA ILE A 46 -19.43 -3.57 7.16
C ILE A 46 -19.19 -2.56 6.02
N CYS A 47 -19.06 -1.28 6.38
CA CYS A 47 -18.76 -0.21 5.44
C CYS A 47 -17.25 0.03 5.26
N GLN A 48 -16.46 -0.16 6.33
CA GLN A 48 -15.01 0.00 6.26
C GLN A 48 -14.29 -1.04 7.13
N VAL A 49 -13.06 -1.33 6.75
CA VAL A 49 -12.17 -2.21 7.52
C VAL A 49 -10.81 -1.55 7.64
N THR A 50 -10.35 -1.38 8.89
CA THR A 50 -9.00 -0.91 9.20
C THR A 50 -8.12 -2.12 9.51
N VAL A 51 -6.97 -2.19 8.88
CA VAL A 51 -5.98 -3.28 9.04
C VAL A 51 -4.72 -2.74 9.70
N GLU A 52 -4.25 -3.38 10.77
CA GLU A 52 -2.91 -3.09 11.32
C GLU A 52 -1.85 -3.71 10.39
N MET A 53 -1.21 -2.86 9.58
CA MET A 53 -0.25 -3.29 8.56
C MET A 53 1.14 -3.59 9.13
N GLY A 54 1.42 -3.18 10.37
CA GLY A 54 2.70 -3.36 11.04
C GLY A 54 3.58 -2.12 10.95
N THR A 55 4.88 -2.34 10.98
CA THR A 55 5.92 -1.29 11.07
C THR A 55 6.64 -1.16 9.72
N PRO A 56 6.85 0.05 9.20
CA PRO A 56 7.67 0.24 8.01
C PRO A 56 9.15 -0.01 8.34
N GLU A 57 9.86 -0.68 7.46
CA GLU A 57 11.31 -0.91 7.56
C GLU A 57 12.02 -0.08 6.47
N PHE A 58 13.04 0.70 6.87
CA PHE A 58 13.78 1.61 5.98
C PHE A 58 15.20 1.18 5.70
N ARG A 59 15.76 0.22 6.46
CA ARG A 59 17.12 -0.27 6.24
C ARG A 59 17.20 -1.01 4.91
N ALA A 60 18.06 -0.53 4.01
CA ALA A 60 18.21 -1.05 2.65
C ALA A 60 18.43 -2.57 2.62
N ALA A 61 19.25 -3.10 3.53
CA ALA A 61 19.53 -4.53 3.64
C ALA A 61 18.31 -5.38 4.00
N GLN A 62 17.28 -4.78 4.63
CA GLN A 62 16.04 -5.48 5.03
C GLN A 62 14.93 -5.31 3.99
N ILE A 63 15.11 -4.41 2.98
CA ILE A 63 14.10 -4.17 1.92
C ILE A 63 14.12 -5.23 0.81
N PRO A 64 15.12 -5.93 0.28
CA PRO A 64 16.56 -5.78 0.12
C PRO A 64 16.93 -4.82 -1.03
N VAL A 65 17.74 -3.82 -0.71
CA VAL A 65 18.31 -2.88 -1.71
C VAL A 65 19.84 -2.88 -1.53
N VAL A 66 20.56 -2.96 -2.63
CA VAL A 66 22.03 -3.05 -2.62
C VAL A 66 22.65 -1.82 -3.28
N SER A 67 23.90 -1.50 -2.84
CA SER A 67 24.77 -0.47 -3.46
C SER A 67 24.25 0.98 -3.38
N LEU A 68 23.21 1.27 -2.57
CA LEU A 68 22.66 2.62 -2.42
C LEU A 68 22.81 3.21 -0.99
N GLY A 69 23.55 2.54 -0.09
CA GLY A 69 23.77 2.97 1.29
C GLY A 69 22.88 2.23 2.30
N GLU A 70 22.89 2.68 3.54
CA GLU A 70 22.13 2.07 4.65
C GLU A 70 20.63 2.37 4.53
N TYR A 71 20.28 3.57 4.07
CA TYR A 71 18.90 4.03 3.83
C TYR A 71 18.82 4.63 2.44
N VAL A 72 17.70 4.42 1.76
CA VAL A 72 17.43 4.99 0.45
C VAL A 72 16.26 5.96 0.60
N LEU A 73 16.58 7.19 1.01
CA LEU A 73 15.63 8.26 1.24
C LEU A 73 15.94 9.40 0.26
N GLU A 74 14.97 9.78 -0.56
CA GLU A 74 15.07 10.85 -1.58
C GLU A 74 16.31 10.69 -2.51
N HIS A 75 16.66 9.42 -2.80
CA HIS A 75 17.82 9.10 -3.63
C HIS A 75 17.55 9.46 -5.09
N LYS A 76 18.50 10.22 -5.69
CA LYS A 76 18.41 10.60 -7.11
C LYS A 76 18.87 9.45 -8.00
N ILE A 77 18.07 9.13 -9.00
CA ILE A 77 18.34 8.02 -9.93
C ILE A 77 17.86 8.38 -11.33
N THR A 78 18.58 7.90 -12.36
CA THR A 78 18.17 8.05 -13.76
C THR A 78 17.63 6.73 -14.29
N VAL A 79 16.38 6.71 -14.76
CA VAL A 79 15.72 5.53 -15.31
C VAL A 79 15.08 5.90 -16.64
N CYS A 80 15.29 5.10 -17.68
CA CYS A 80 14.82 5.37 -19.05
C CYS A 80 15.24 6.73 -19.63
N GLY A 81 16.34 7.31 -19.13
CA GLY A 81 16.84 8.63 -19.55
C GLY A 81 16.24 9.83 -18.80
N GLU A 82 15.33 9.58 -17.87
CA GLU A 82 14.68 10.59 -17.03
C GLU A 82 15.21 10.54 -15.59
N ASN A 83 15.26 11.68 -14.92
CA ASN A 83 15.72 11.78 -13.54
C ASN A 83 14.55 11.69 -12.57
N TYR A 84 14.70 10.82 -11.57
CA TYR A 84 13.72 10.60 -10.52
C TYR A 84 14.35 10.76 -9.15
N THR A 85 13.49 10.98 -8.16
CA THR A 85 13.83 10.87 -6.73
C THR A 85 13.09 9.66 -6.17
N MET A 86 13.77 8.83 -5.38
CA MET A 86 13.26 7.55 -4.91
C MET A 86 13.45 7.39 -3.42
N THR A 87 12.41 6.94 -2.72
CA THR A 87 12.48 6.47 -1.33
C THR A 87 12.10 5.00 -1.28
N CYS A 88 12.96 4.16 -0.70
CA CYS A 88 12.69 2.73 -0.55
C CYS A 88 12.32 2.38 0.89
N LEU A 89 11.31 1.53 1.05
CA LEU A 89 10.90 0.96 2.33
C LEU A 89 10.22 -0.39 2.14
N SER A 90 10.06 -1.13 3.24
CA SER A 90 9.31 -2.39 3.24
C SER A 90 8.09 -2.30 4.15
N MET A 91 6.95 -2.76 3.65
CA MET A 91 5.72 -3.04 4.43
C MET A 91 5.50 -4.56 4.62
N GLY A 92 6.63 -5.32 4.71
CA GLY A 92 6.67 -6.77 4.65
C GLY A 92 6.91 -7.31 3.22
N ASN A 93 6.96 -6.41 2.24
CA ASN A 93 7.41 -6.59 0.86
C ASN A 93 8.06 -5.27 0.40
N PRO A 94 8.98 -5.31 -0.59
CA PRO A 94 9.78 -4.15 -0.99
C PRO A 94 8.99 -3.15 -1.85
N HIS A 95 9.17 -1.86 -1.57
CA HIS A 95 8.55 -0.75 -2.27
C HIS A 95 9.57 0.36 -2.59
N ALA A 96 9.48 0.92 -3.80
CA ALA A 96 10.16 2.14 -4.23
C ALA A 96 9.11 3.21 -4.56
N VAL A 97 9.09 4.27 -3.78
CA VAL A 97 8.14 5.37 -3.93
C VAL A 97 8.79 6.51 -4.70
N ILE A 98 8.16 6.93 -5.79
CA ILE A 98 8.66 7.90 -6.76
C ILE A 98 7.67 9.07 -6.86
N PRO A 99 7.97 10.23 -6.26
CA PRO A 99 7.18 11.45 -6.49
C PRO A 99 7.29 11.91 -7.94
N VAL A 100 6.15 12.26 -8.53
CA VAL A 100 6.05 12.79 -9.91
C VAL A 100 5.04 13.93 -9.95
N GLU A 101 5.15 14.81 -10.95
CA GLU A 101 4.22 15.94 -11.13
C GLU A 101 2.81 15.47 -11.52
N ASP A 102 2.71 14.45 -12.36
CA ASP A 102 1.44 13.93 -12.87
C ASP A 102 1.58 12.42 -13.14
N VAL A 103 0.90 11.60 -12.35
CA VAL A 103 0.95 10.14 -12.48
C VAL A 103 0.36 9.64 -13.79
N GLU A 104 -0.54 10.41 -14.43
CA GLU A 104 -1.16 9.99 -15.70
C GLU A 104 -0.21 10.14 -16.90
N LYS A 105 0.81 11.01 -16.79
CA LYS A 105 1.84 11.19 -17.82
C LYS A 105 2.91 10.11 -17.81
N ILE A 106 2.99 9.29 -16.75
CA ILE A 106 3.99 8.23 -16.65
C ILE A 106 3.63 7.05 -17.56
N SER A 107 4.56 6.68 -18.44
CA SER A 107 4.49 5.41 -19.18
C SER A 107 4.80 4.24 -18.25
N ILE A 108 3.82 3.87 -17.41
CA ILE A 108 4.05 2.97 -16.26
C ILE A 108 4.57 1.60 -16.69
N ALA A 109 4.10 1.06 -17.82
CA ALA A 109 4.58 -0.22 -18.33
C ALA A 109 6.07 -0.19 -18.67
N LYS A 110 6.56 0.93 -19.23
CA LYS A 110 7.98 1.11 -19.56
C LYS A 110 8.79 1.43 -18.31
N THR A 111 8.38 2.47 -17.58
CA THR A 111 9.15 3.02 -16.46
C THR A 111 9.08 2.11 -15.23
N GLY A 112 7.91 1.58 -14.89
CA GLY A 112 7.72 0.66 -13.75
C GLY A 112 8.47 -0.65 -13.96
N SER A 113 8.40 -1.23 -15.17
CA SER A 113 9.20 -2.42 -15.50
C SER A 113 10.70 -2.14 -15.43
N ALA A 114 11.16 -0.95 -15.85
CA ALA A 114 12.56 -0.58 -15.74
C ALA A 114 13.01 -0.44 -14.28
N PHE A 115 12.19 0.17 -13.41
CA PHE A 115 12.46 0.23 -11.96
C PHE A 115 12.50 -1.16 -11.33
N GLU A 116 11.53 -2.02 -11.62
CA GLU A 116 11.47 -3.38 -11.08
C GLU A 116 12.76 -4.17 -11.29
N HIS A 117 13.44 -3.95 -12.44
CA HIS A 117 14.60 -4.72 -12.86
C HIS A 117 15.94 -3.98 -12.68
N LEU A 118 15.99 -2.89 -11.92
CA LEU A 118 17.25 -2.23 -11.60
C LEU A 118 18.18 -3.17 -10.82
N SER A 119 19.47 -3.11 -11.11
CA SER A 119 20.48 -3.98 -10.47
C SER A 119 20.60 -3.79 -8.96
N CYS A 120 20.15 -2.64 -8.44
CA CYS A 120 20.08 -2.39 -7.00
C CYS A 120 18.93 -3.14 -6.30
N PHE A 121 18.01 -3.78 -7.03
CA PHE A 121 16.89 -4.57 -6.51
C PHE A 121 17.02 -6.05 -6.91
N PRO A 122 17.89 -6.83 -6.23
CA PRO A 122 18.13 -8.23 -6.59
C PRO A 122 16.88 -9.11 -6.55
N ASP A 123 15.94 -8.81 -5.65
CA ASP A 123 14.67 -9.52 -5.50
C ASP A 123 13.51 -8.78 -6.19
N ARG A 124 13.81 -7.81 -7.08
CA ARG A 124 12.85 -6.89 -7.69
C ARG A 124 12.11 -6.05 -6.64
N ILE A 125 11.26 -5.12 -7.09
CA ILE A 125 10.57 -4.18 -6.21
C ILE A 125 9.20 -3.80 -6.79
N ASN A 126 8.24 -3.48 -5.91
CA ASN A 126 7.02 -2.75 -6.31
C ASN A 126 7.39 -1.27 -6.45
N THR A 127 6.86 -0.59 -7.45
CA THR A 127 7.14 0.82 -7.71
C THR A 127 5.86 1.63 -7.68
N GLU A 128 5.79 2.56 -6.75
CA GLU A 128 4.67 3.47 -6.55
C GLU A 128 5.02 4.86 -7.12
N PHE A 129 4.38 5.27 -8.21
CA PHE A 129 4.43 6.64 -8.70
C PHE A 129 3.36 7.45 -8.00
N ILE A 130 3.76 8.50 -7.28
CA ILE A 130 2.85 9.31 -6.47
C ILE A 130 2.83 10.76 -6.94
N GLN A 131 1.65 11.34 -6.97
CA GLN A 131 1.39 12.77 -7.17
C GLN A 131 0.78 13.33 -5.90
N ILE A 132 1.39 14.36 -5.34
CA ILE A 132 0.85 15.07 -4.18
C ILE A 132 -0.25 15.99 -4.68
N LEU A 133 -1.49 15.79 -4.20
CA LEU A 133 -2.64 16.64 -4.54
C LEU A 133 -2.80 17.77 -3.53
N ASP A 134 -2.66 17.45 -2.25
CA ASP A 134 -2.68 18.39 -1.12
C ASP A 134 -1.95 17.79 0.09
N GLN A 135 -2.03 18.46 1.26
CA GLN A 135 -1.36 18.02 2.49
C GLN A 135 -1.92 16.71 3.09
N HIS A 136 -3.03 16.20 2.57
CA HIS A 136 -3.70 15.00 3.09
C HIS A 136 -4.09 14.01 2.00
N THR A 137 -3.75 14.31 0.73
CA THR A 137 -4.18 13.50 -0.41
C THR A 137 -3.05 13.28 -1.39
N ILE A 138 -2.82 12.02 -1.72
CA ILE A 138 -1.91 11.60 -2.80
C ILE A 138 -2.68 10.79 -3.84
N LYS A 139 -2.33 10.94 -5.10
CA LYS A 139 -2.77 10.07 -6.19
C LYS A 139 -1.66 9.12 -6.55
N MET A 140 -1.97 7.84 -6.76
CA MET A 140 -0.97 6.79 -6.94
C MET A 140 -1.30 5.88 -8.11
N ARG A 141 -0.28 5.54 -8.88
CA ARG A 141 -0.27 4.38 -9.77
C ARG A 141 0.86 3.46 -9.37
N VAL A 142 0.65 2.16 -9.47
CA VAL A 142 1.60 1.15 -9.00
C VAL A 142 1.95 0.14 -10.09
N TRP A 143 3.23 -0.17 -10.18
CA TRP A 143 3.76 -1.33 -10.89
C TRP A 143 4.13 -2.39 -9.85
N GLU A 144 3.34 -3.44 -9.75
CA GLU A 144 3.59 -4.51 -8.78
C GLU A 144 4.59 -5.54 -9.33
N ARG A 145 5.52 -5.92 -8.47
CA ARG A 145 6.55 -6.92 -8.72
C ARG A 145 5.96 -8.22 -9.25
N GLY A 146 6.32 -8.58 -10.49
CA GLY A 146 5.87 -9.80 -11.15
C GLY A 146 4.44 -9.77 -11.70
N SER A 147 3.68 -8.68 -11.50
CA SER A 147 2.28 -8.57 -11.95
C SER A 147 2.05 -7.42 -12.94
N GLY A 148 2.90 -6.40 -12.93
CA GLY A 148 2.72 -5.22 -13.75
C GLY A 148 1.81 -4.18 -13.10
N GLU A 149 1.21 -3.27 -13.89
CA GLU A 149 0.29 -2.27 -13.37
C GLU A 149 -0.99 -2.93 -12.86
N THR A 150 -1.34 -2.64 -11.60
CA THR A 150 -2.59 -3.09 -10.97
C THR A 150 -3.45 -1.89 -10.57
N LEU A 151 -4.74 -2.15 -10.32
CA LEU A 151 -5.68 -1.10 -9.95
C LEU A 151 -5.54 -0.65 -8.50
N SER A 152 -4.98 -1.51 -7.62
CA SER A 152 -4.87 -1.22 -6.19
C SER A 152 -3.85 -2.14 -5.51
N CYS A 153 -2.93 -1.54 -4.76
CA CYS A 153 -1.98 -2.24 -3.90
C CYS A 153 -2.04 -1.66 -2.48
N GLY A 154 -2.50 -2.45 -1.51
CA GLY A 154 -2.66 -1.97 -0.13
C GLY A 154 -1.33 -1.68 0.57
N THR A 155 -0.31 -2.54 0.42
CA THR A 155 1.03 -2.30 0.96
C THR A 155 1.72 -1.14 0.24
N GLY A 156 1.50 -1.00 -1.07
CA GLY A 156 1.99 0.13 -1.86
C GLY A 156 1.37 1.46 -1.41
N ALA A 157 0.05 1.49 -1.12
CA ALA A 157 -0.60 2.69 -0.56
C ALA A 157 0.01 3.07 0.80
N CYS A 158 0.29 2.08 1.67
CA CYS A 158 0.97 2.33 2.94
C CYS A 158 2.38 2.89 2.71
N ALA A 159 3.17 2.28 1.82
CA ALA A 159 4.51 2.74 1.51
C ALA A 159 4.51 4.16 0.94
N ALA A 160 3.60 4.46 0.03
CA ALA A 160 3.43 5.77 -0.59
C ALA A 160 3.12 6.87 0.45
N ALA A 161 2.14 6.64 1.33
CA ALA A 161 1.77 7.59 2.37
C ALA A 161 2.91 7.78 3.40
N VAL A 162 3.56 6.68 3.83
CA VAL A 162 4.69 6.73 4.78
C VAL A 162 5.86 7.52 4.17
N ALA A 163 6.23 7.28 2.91
CA ALA A 163 7.29 8.02 2.23
C ALA A 163 6.94 9.51 2.08
N ALA A 164 5.70 9.84 1.72
CA ALA A 164 5.23 11.21 1.58
C ALA A 164 5.22 11.96 2.92
N MET A 165 4.84 11.30 4.03
CA MET A 165 4.93 11.87 5.38
C MET A 165 6.38 12.07 5.82
N LEU A 166 7.26 11.11 5.48
CA LEU A 166 8.67 11.17 5.86
C LEU A 166 9.39 12.34 5.20
N SER A 167 9.09 12.61 3.91
CA SER A 167 9.63 13.75 3.16
C SER A 167 8.95 15.09 3.47
N GLY A 168 7.89 15.10 4.32
CA GLY A 168 7.12 16.29 4.64
C GLY A 168 6.22 16.80 3.49
N CYS A 169 6.01 15.99 2.45
CA CYS A 169 5.12 16.33 1.34
C CYS A 169 3.63 16.29 1.74
N VAL A 170 3.29 15.47 2.72
CA VAL A 170 1.97 15.45 3.37
C VAL A 170 2.11 15.57 4.88
N SER A 171 1.05 16.05 5.53
CA SER A 171 1.00 16.22 6.98
C SER A 171 0.95 14.89 7.71
N GLU A 172 1.37 14.88 8.98
CA GLU A 172 1.13 13.73 9.85
C GLU A 172 -0.38 13.52 10.08
N GLY A 173 -0.77 12.26 10.29
CA GLY A 173 -2.15 11.86 10.48
C GLY A 173 -2.66 10.93 9.38
N GLU A 174 -3.91 11.10 9.00
CA GLU A 174 -4.52 10.30 7.95
C GLU A 174 -4.26 10.90 6.57
N THR A 175 -3.76 10.09 5.64
CA THR A 175 -3.55 10.43 4.23
C THR A 175 -4.49 9.62 3.36
N ALA A 176 -5.27 10.28 2.53
CA ALA A 176 -6.05 9.65 1.46
C ALA A 176 -5.13 9.27 0.30
N VAL A 177 -5.22 8.03 -0.15
CA VAL A 177 -4.49 7.51 -1.32
C VAL A 177 -5.50 7.19 -2.41
N GLU A 178 -5.51 7.98 -3.47
CA GLU A 178 -6.36 7.78 -4.63
C GLU A 178 -5.69 6.82 -5.61
N LEU A 179 -6.31 5.67 -5.83
CA LEU A 179 -5.89 4.65 -6.78
C LEU A 179 -6.91 4.50 -7.89
N ARG A 180 -6.55 3.85 -8.99
CA ARG A 180 -7.51 3.51 -10.05
C ARG A 180 -8.66 2.61 -9.57
N GLY A 181 -8.39 1.75 -8.58
CA GLY A 181 -9.39 0.85 -7.98
C GLY A 181 -10.21 1.45 -6.85
N GLY A 182 -10.01 2.72 -6.49
CA GLY A 182 -10.72 3.40 -5.40
C GLY A 182 -9.81 4.14 -4.46
N ARG A 183 -10.35 4.59 -3.33
CA ARG A 183 -9.62 5.38 -2.33
C ARG A 183 -9.35 4.52 -1.09
N LEU A 184 -8.14 4.61 -0.58
CA LEU A 184 -7.71 4.05 0.70
C LEU A 184 -7.24 5.18 1.62
N PHE A 185 -7.28 4.94 2.92
CA PHE A 185 -6.77 5.86 3.92
C PHE A 185 -5.64 5.20 4.70
N VAL A 186 -4.56 5.91 4.88
CA VAL A 186 -3.37 5.41 5.58
C VAL A 186 -3.04 6.35 6.72
N THR A 187 -2.88 5.79 7.92
CA THR A 187 -2.39 6.52 9.09
C THR A 187 -1.08 5.90 9.56
N TRP A 188 -0.02 6.71 9.71
CA TRP A 188 1.20 6.27 10.33
C TRP A 188 1.36 6.90 11.71
N ASP A 189 1.09 6.12 12.77
CA ASP A 189 1.39 6.50 14.15
C ASP A 189 2.91 6.38 14.37
N ARG A 190 3.63 7.49 14.24
CA ARG A 190 5.09 7.55 14.39
C ARG A 190 5.54 7.23 15.81
N THR A 191 4.71 7.51 16.82
CA THR A 191 5.04 7.24 18.23
C THR A 191 5.09 5.74 18.51
N LYS A 192 4.11 5.01 17.98
CA LYS A 192 4.04 3.54 18.08
C LYS A 192 4.76 2.84 16.92
N ASN A 193 5.17 3.60 15.92
CA ASN A 193 5.70 3.13 14.64
C ASN A 193 4.80 2.08 13.97
N LYS A 194 3.49 2.35 13.93
CA LYS A 194 2.49 1.47 13.33
C LYS A 194 1.75 2.14 12.19
N VAL A 195 1.55 1.39 11.13
CA VAL A 195 0.77 1.80 9.96
C VAL A 195 -0.59 1.11 9.98
N LEU A 196 -1.64 1.91 9.81
CA LEU A 196 -3.02 1.47 9.65
C LEU A 196 -3.46 1.72 8.21
N LEU A 197 -4.16 0.75 7.62
CA LEU A 197 -4.77 0.85 6.30
C LEU A 197 -6.28 0.71 6.44
N THR A 198 -7.02 1.73 6.07
CA THR A 198 -8.48 1.74 6.10
C THR A 198 -9.04 1.81 4.68
N GLY A 199 -10.05 1.01 4.40
CA GLY A 199 -10.73 1.04 3.11
C GLY A 199 -11.98 0.17 3.10
N PRO A 200 -12.81 0.32 2.05
CA PRO A 200 -14.00 -0.49 1.89
C PRO A 200 -13.69 -1.93 1.52
N ALA A 201 -14.69 -2.77 1.63
CA ALA A 201 -14.76 -4.08 1.03
C ALA A 201 -16.17 -4.23 0.44
N GLU A 202 -16.26 -4.36 -0.88
CA GLU A 202 -17.54 -4.41 -1.59
C GLU A 202 -17.84 -5.83 -2.05
N THR A 203 -19.07 -6.31 -1.81
CA THR A 203 -19.59 -7.54 -2.39
C THR A 203 -20.05 -7.23 -3.82
N VAL A 204 -19.40 -7.82 -4.82
CA VAL A 204 -19.69 -7.56 -6.23
C VAL A 204 -20.78 -8.50 -6.73
N PHE A 205 -20.70 -9.77 -6.37
CA PHE A 205 -21.71 -10.79 -6.67
C PHE A 205 -21.54 -12.00 -5.75
N GLU A 206 -22.57 -12.82 -5.67
CA GLU A 206 -22.54 -14.16 -5.06
C GLU A 206 -22.82 -15.18 -6.15
N GLY A 207 -22.22 -16.36 -6.04
CA GLY A 207 -22.39 -17.42 -7.03
C GLY A 207 -22.08 -18.80 -6.46
N THR A 208 -22.59 -19.83 -7.13
CA THR A 208 -22.30 -21.24 -6.82
C THR A 208 -21.51 -21.83 -7.99
N LEU A 209 -20.41 -22.49 -7.68
CA LEU A 209 -19.67 -23.24 -8.70
C LEU A 209 -20.50 -24.46 -9.13
N ALA A 210 -20.59 -24.70 -10.44
CA ALA A 210 -21.13 -25.93 -10.97
C ALA A 210 -20.16 -27.08 -10.65
N GLU A 211 -20.71 -28.23 -10.24
CA GLU A 211 -19.94 -29.47 -10.05
C GLU A 211 -19.45 -30.05 -11.38
#